data_b22f3e09917d367f88687f2ad33c471e
#
_entry.id   b22f3e09917d367f88687f2ad33c471e
#
_cell.length_a   1.000
_cell.length_b   1.000
_cell.length_c   1.000
_cell.angle_alpha   90.00
_cell.angle_beta   90.00
_cell.angle_gamma   90.00
#
_symmetry.space_group_name_H-M   'P 1'
#
loop_
_entity.id
_entity.type
_entity.pdbx_description
1 polymer ?
#
loop_
_entity_poly.entity_id
_entity_poly.type
_entity_poly.pdbx_seq_one_letter_code
_entity_poly.pdbx_strand_id
1 'polypeptide(L)'
;MTKQPNSNMDARISSTGCQESLPRTELDSHANMVVLGSECFVFDNILDQTCDVEPFDPTIGTAKRVPIVDAALAYDCPYSHKTYIFVLRNALYIPSMSHNLLPPFILREAGIKCDDVPKIHCKNPSIENHSISFPDSELRIPLMLNGIFSYFHTRKPTNEEIMSCDK
;
A
#
# COMPACT_ATOMS: atom_id res chain seq x y z
N MET A 1 1.20 52.66 2.24
CA MET A 1 1.33 51.83 1.00
C MET A 1 1.91 50.50 1.41
N THR A 2 1.04 49.52 1.67
CA THR A 2 1.43 48.18 2.05
C THR A 2 1.29 47.26 0.82
N LYS A 3 2.44 46.74 0.37
CA LYS A 3 2.46 45.72 -0.71
C LYS A 3 2.00 44.38 -0.17
N GLN A 4 0.93 43.83 -0.74
CA GLN A 4 0.57 42.43 -0.57
C GLN A 4 1.51 41.53 -1.38
N PRO A 5 1.91 40.36 -0.87
CA PRO A 5 2.63 39.39 -1.66
C PRO A 5 1.65 38.62 -2.55
N ASN A 6 1.88 38.67 -3.86
CA ASN A 6 1.24 37.81 -4.84
C ASN A 6 1.73 36.37 -4.65
N SER A 7 0.87 35.48 -4.15
CA SER A 7 1.09 34.05 -4.21
C SER A 7 0.40 33.48 -5.45
N ASN A 8 1.05 33.53 -6.59
CA ASN A 8 0.69 32.68 -7.71
C ASN A 8 1.30 31.30 -7.48
N MET A 9 0.53 30.38 -6.95
CA MET A 9 0.83 28.96 -7.05
C MET A 9 0.41 28.49 -8.45
N ASP A 10 1.33 28.53 -9.39
CA ASP A 10 1.17 27.85 -10.67
C ASP A 10 1.36 26.36 -10.46
N ALA A 11 0.27 25.64 -10.28
CA ALA A 11 0.27 24.18 -10.36
C ALA A 11 0.49 23.76 -11.81
N ARG A 12 1.73 23.52 -12.20
CA ARG A 12 2.05 22.92 -13.49
C ARG A 12 1.77 21.42 -13.41
N ILE A 13 0.64 20.98 -13.95
CA ILE A 13 0.40 19.58 -14.30
C ILE A 13 1.26 19.32 -15.53
N SER A 14 2.44 18.72 -15.35
CA SER A 14 3.18 18.16 -16.48
C SER A 14 2.55 16.83 -16.84
N SER A 15 1.79 16.77 -17.92
CA SER A 15 1.38 15.56 -18.59
C SER A 15 2.59 14.94 -19.28
N THR A 16 3.48 14.31 -18.54
CA THR A 16 4.45 13.38 -19.09
C THR A 16 3.80 12.02 -19.21
N GLY A 17 3.92 11.44 -20.43
CA GLY A 17 3.25 10.24 -20.88
C GLY A 17 3.17 9.10 -19.87
N CYS A 18 2.22 8.19 -20.08
CA CYS A 18 2.01 6.95 -19.35
C CYS A 18 3.35 6.22 -19.11
N GLN A 19 4.06 6.55 -18.04
CA GLN A 19 4.93 5.61 -17.40
C GLN A 19 3.97 4.61 -16.75
N GLU A 20 3.98 3.37 -17.22
CA GLU A 20 3.39 2.25 -16.47
C GLU A 20 3.94 2.35 -15.05
N SER A 21 3.11 2.79 -14.11
CA SER A 21 3.54 2.91 -12.74
C SER A 21 3.81 1.51 -12.22
N LEU A 22 5.03 1.26 -11.74
CA LEU A 22 5.38 -0.02 -11.13
C LEU A 22 4.32 -0.39 -10.08
N PRO A 23 3.98 -1.69 -9.96
CA PRO A 23 3.06 -2.15 -8.95
C PRO A 23 3.49 -1.68 -7.56
N ARG A 24 2.53 -1.26 -6.76
CA ARG A 24 2.80 -0.70 -5.43
C ARG A 24 1.68 -0.99 -4.45
N THR A 25 2.02 -0.88 -3.17
CA THR A 25 1.07 -0.86 -2.07
C THR A 25 1.07 0.52 -1.43
N GLU A 26 -0.07 1.16 -1.43
CA GLU A 26 -0.28 2.48 -0.82
C GLU A 26 -0.81 2.34 0.60
N LEU A 27 -0.38 3.22 1.50
CA LEU A 27 -0.97 3.33 2.82
C LEU A 27 -2.22 4.20 2.72
N ASP A 28 -3.37 3.63 3.06
CA ASP A 28 -4.66 4.31 3.05
C ASP A 28 -5.30 4.31 4.44
N SER A 29 -5.28 5.47 5.11
CA SER A 29 -5.86 5.63 6.44
C SER A 29 -7.40 5.65 6.45
N HIS A 30 -8.04 5.76 5.30
CA HIS A 30 -9.49 5.78 5.18
C HIS A 30 -10.08 4.39 4.86
N ALA A 31 -9.26 3.46 4.38
CA ALA A 31 -9.70 2.08 4.19
C ALA A 31 -9.82 1.38 5.55
N ASN A 32 -10.88 0.59 5.74
CA ASN A 32 -11.11 -0.23 6.91
C ASN A 32 -10.71 -1.70 6.72
N MET A 33 -10.36 -2.08 5.49
CA MET A 33 -9.86 -3.40 5.12
C MET A 33 -8.70 -3.25 4.13
N VAL A 34 -7.86 -4.28 4.06
CA VAL A 34 -6.87 -4.39 2.99
C VAL A 34 -7.60 -4.57 1.66
N VAL A 35 -7.20 -3.82 0.64
CA VAL A 35 -7.71 -3.97 -0.73
C VAL A 35 -6.57 -4.37 -1.64
N LEU A 36 -6.76 -5.44 -2.39
CA LEU A 36 -5.77 -6.00 -3.30
C LEU A 36 -6.24 -5.84 -4.74
N GLY A 37 -5.33 -5.34 -5.56
CA GLY A 37 -5.49 -5.22 -7.01
C GLY A 37 -5.06 -6.49 -7.74
N SER A 38 -4.78 -6.35 -9.06
CA SER A 38 -4.36 -7.47 -9.92
C SER A 38 -3.00 -8.08 -9.55
N GLU A 39 -2.12 -7.27 -8.94
CA GLU A 39 -0.71 -7.62 -8.69
C GLU A 39 -0.50 -8.33 -7.35
N CYS A 40 -1.37 -9.30 -7.04
CA CYS A 40 -1.26 -10.19 -5.89
C CYS A 40 -1.39 -11.66 -6.31
N PHE A 41 -0.91 -12.56 -5.45
CA PHE A 41 -1.14 -14.00 -5.58
C PHE A 41 -2.29 -14.39 -4.66
N VAL A 42 -3.42 -14.76 -5.23
CA VAL A 42 -4.59 -15.22 -4.47
C VAL A 42 -4.44 -16.72 -4.21
N PHE A 43 -4.59 -17.14 -2.95
CA PHE A 43 -4.59 -18.54 -2.60
C PHE A 43 -5.91 -19.22 -2.99
N ASP A 44 -5.86 -20.48 -3.39
CA ASP A 44 -7.04 -21.26 -3.88
C ASP A 44 -8.17 -21.44 -2.85
N ASN A 45 -7.92 -21.16 -1.59
CA ASN A 45 -8.91 -21.18 -0.53
C ASN A 45 -9.71 -19.88 -0.48
N ILE A 46 -10.36 -19.54 -1.58
CA ILE A 46 -11.35 -18.48 -1.57
C ILE A 46 -12.51 -19.02 -0.72
N LEU A 47 -12.60 -18.51 0.50
CA LEU A 47 -13.84 -18.60 1.24
C LEU A 47 -14.89 -17.94 0.36
N ASP A 48 -16.04 -18.59 0.10
CA ASP A 48 -17.19 -18.03 -0.65
C ASP A 48 -17.78 -16.78 0.03
N GLN A 49 -16.90 -15.98 0.63
CA GLN A 49 -17.23 -14.77 1.35
C GLN A 49 -17.10 -13.56 0.42
N THR A 50 -18.15 -12.80 0.40
CA THR A 50 -18.16 -11.52 -0.31
C THR A 50 -18.73 -10.44 0.60
N CYS A 51 -18.35 -9.18 0.35
CA CYS A 51 -19.02 -8.05 0.98
C CYS A 51 -19.37 -6.98 -0.07
N ASP A 52 -20.28 -6.10 0.31
CA ASP A 52 -20.56 -4.91 -0.45
C ASP A 52 -19.64 -3.80 0.04
N VAL A 53 -19.01 -3.08 -0.88
CA VAL A 53 -18.09 -1.99 -0.59
C VAL A 53 -18.78 -0.68 -0.92
N GLU A 54 -18.98 0.15 0.10
CA GLU A 54 -19.52 1.48 -0.07
C GLU A 54 -18.37 2.49 -0.20
N PRO A 55 -18.30 3.24 -1.30
CA PRO A 55 -17.30 4.29 -1.44
C PRO A 55 -17.66 5.48 -0.54
N PHE A 56 -16.67 6.31 -0.24
CA PHE A 56 -16.86 7.54 0.53
C PHE A 56 -17.91 8.48 -0.12
N ASP A 57 -17.93 8.52 -1.45
CA ASP A 57 -18.94 9.26 -2.20
C ASP A 57 -20.05 8.32 -2.67
N PRO A 58 -21.27 8.43 -2.11
CA PRO A 58 -22.41 7.57 -2.46
C PRO A 58 -22.84 7.70 -3.94
N THR A 59 -22.43 8.77 -4.63
CA THR A 59 -22.76 8.96 -6.06
C THR A 59 -22.00 8.00 -6.98
N ILE A 60 -20.88 7.44 -6.51
CA ILE A 60 -20.07 6.44 -7.26
C ILE A 60 -20.80 5.08 -7.29
N GLY A 61 -21.69 4.84 -6.34
CA GLY A 61 -22.40 3.57 -6.21
C GLY A 61 -21.62 2.51 -5.45
N THR A 62 -22.35 1.58 -4.86
CA THR A 62 -21.79 0.46 -4.07
C THR A 62 -21.25 -0.64 -4.99
N ALA A 63 -20.01 -1.06 -4.79
CA ALA A 63 -19.49 -2.28 -5.41
C ALA A 63 -20.08 -3.51 -4.69
N LYS A 64 -20.88 -4.28 -5.42
CA LYS A 64 -21.59 -5.45 -4.87
C LYS A 64 -20.76 -6.72 -4.95
N ARG A 65 -20.84 -7.55 -3.87
CA ARG A 65 -20.27 -8.89 -3.84
C ARG A 65 -18.78 -8.93 -4.16
N VAL A 66 -18.02 -8.00 -3.60
CA VAL A 66 -16.54 -8.01 -3.71
C VAL A 66 -15.99 -9.21 -2.96
N PRO A 67 -15.17 -10.07 -3.59
CA PRO A 67 -14.60 -11.25 -2.95
C PRO A 67 -13.67 -10.89 -1.79
N ILE A 68 -13.76 -11.67 -0.71
CA ILE A 68 -12.80 -11.64 0.39
C ILE A 68 -11.85 -12.83 0.20
N VAL A 69 -10.55 -12.56 0.15
CA VAL A 69 -9.52 -13.56 -0.16
C VAL A 69 -8.36 -13.52 0.82
N ASP A 70 -7.66 -14.64 0.93
CA ASP A 70 -6.29 -14.67 1.44
C ASP A 70 -5.34 -14.59 0.25
N ALA A 71 -4.33 -13.74 0.34
CA ALA A 71 -3.41 -13.50 -0.77
C ALA A 71 -2.00 -13.17 -0.30
N ALA A 72 -1.05 -13.18 -1.22
CA ALA A 72 0.33 -12.82 -0.97
C ALA A 72 0.83 -11.72 -1.90
N LEU A 73 1.72 -10.90 -1.34
CA LEU A 73 2.51 -9.90 -2.05
C LEU A 73 3.99 -10.16 -1.82
N ALA A 74 4.82 -9.92 -2.83
CA ALA A 74 6.27 -9.96 -2.71
C ALA A 74 6.84 -8.54 -2.55
N TYR A 75 7.77 -8.39 -1.64
CA TYR A 75 8.59 -7.19 -1.45
C TYR A 75 10.07 -7.55 -1.64
N ASP A 76 10.71 -6.97 -2.64
CA ASP A 76 12.12 -7.13 -2.89
C ASP A 76 12.89 -6.06 -2.11
N CYS A 77 13.57 -6.46 -1.05
CA CYS A 77 14.32 -5.54 -0.20
C CYS A 77 15.59 -5.07 -0.90
N PRO A 78 15.77 -3.77 -1.19
CA PRO A 78 16.94 -3.26 -1.91
C PRO A 78 18.22 -3.30 -1.07
N TYR A 79 18.11 -3.48 0.24
CA TYR A 79 19.27 -3.48 1.15
C TYR A 79 19.78 -4.89 1.45
N SER A 80 18.87 -5.83 1.72
CA SER A 80 19.26 -7.22 2.02
C SER A 80 19.30 -8.13 0.79
N HIS A 81 18.78 -7.67 -0.35
CA HIS A 81 18.59 -8.43 -1.58
C HIS A 81 17.75 -9.71 -1.38
N LYS A 82 16.91 -9.71 -0.36
CA LYS A 82 15.95 -10.78 -0.06
C LYS A 82 14.56 -10.39 -0.52
N THR A 83 13.80 -11.37 -0.98
CA THR A 83 12.37 -11.23 -1.22
C THR A 83 11.60 -11.67 0.02
N TYR A 84 10.71 -10.82 0.49
CA TYR A 84 9.82 -11.09 1.60
C TYR A 84 8.41 -11.30 1.07
N ILE A 85 7.73 -12.33 1.57
CA ILE A 85 6.36 -12.65 1.20
C ILE A 85 5.42 -12.19 2.32
N PHE A 86 4.54 -11.26 2.02
CA PHE A 86 3.49 -10.81 2.93
C PHE A 86 2.23 -11.61 2.67
N VAL A 87 1.77 -12.36 3.66
CA VAL A 87 0.48 -13.04 3.62
C VAL A 87 -0.57 -12.12 4.23
N LEU A 88 -1.53 -11.74 3.43
CA LEU A 88 -2.64 -10.86 3.80
C LEU A 88 -3.92 -11.70 3.86
N ARG A 89 -4.55 -11.72 5.02
CA ARG A 89 -5.76 -12.50 5.25
C ARG A 89 -6.99 -11.59 5.23
N ASN A 90 -8.10 -12.16 4.76
CA ASN A 90 -9.39 -11.47 4.70
C ASN A 90 -9.31 -10.12 3.98
N ALA A 91 -8.62 -10.08 2.86
CA ALA A 91 -8.49 -8.88 2.03
C ALA A 91 -9.58 -8.82 0.95
N LEU A 92 -10.02 -7.63 0.61
CA LEU A 92 -10.90 -7.39 -0.54
C LEU A 92 -10.11 -7.55 -1.83
N TYR A 93 -10.65 -8.28 -2.80
CA TYR A 93 -10.01 -8.46 -4.10
C TYR A 93 -10.73 -7.71 -5.20
N ILE A 94 -10.07 -6.66 -5.73
CA ILE A 94 -10.59 -5.80 -6.78
C ILE A 94 -9.58 -5.79 -7.96
N PRO A 95 -9.63 -6.78 -8.86
CA PRO A 95 -8.62 -6.95 -9.92
C PRO A 95 -8.56 -5.81 -10.95
N SER A 96 -9.53 -4.91 -10.97
CA SER A 96 -9.47 -3.70 -11.79
C SER A 96 -8.53 -2.62 -11.24
N MET A 97 -8.06 -2.76 -9.99
CA MET A 97 -7.08 -1.85 -9.40
C MET A 97 -5.66 -2.28 -9.80
N SER A 98 -4.81 -1.30 -10.13
CA SER A 98 -3.39 -1.50 -10.48
C SER A 98 -2.46 -1.46 -9.26
N HIS A 99 -2.97 -1.13 -8.08
CA HIS A 99 -2.23 -1.02 -6.82
C HIS A 99 -3.05 -1.57 -5.67
N ASN A 100 -2.38 -1.82 -4.56
CA ASN A 100 -3.00 -2.32 -3.34
C ASN A 100 -3.16 -1.19 -2.33
N LEU A 101 -4.15 -1.31 -1.44
CA LEU A 101 -4.37 -0.38 -0.33
C LEU A 101 -4.18 -1.12 0.99
N LEU A 102 -3.32 -0.59 1.84
CA LEU A 102 -2.99 -1.18 3.14
C LEU A 102 -3.25 -0.16 4.25
N PRO A 103 -4.29 -0.37 5.07
CA PRO A 103 -4.57 0.54 6.17
C PRO A 103 -3.48 0.50 7.24
N PRO A 104 -2.85 1.64 7.60
CA PRO A 104 -1.85 1.70 8.67
C PRO A 104 -2.37 1.19 10.01
N PHE A 105 -3.66 1.32 10.26
CA PHE A 105 -4.34 0.80 11.44
C PHE A 105 -4.17 -0.72 11.56
N ILE A 106 -4.42 -1.47 10.47
CA ILE A 106 -4.30 -2.94 10.45
C ILE A 106 -2.86 -3.39 10.74
N LEU A 107 -1.87 -2.68 10.20
CA LEU A 107 -0.46 -2.95 10.53
C LEU A 107 -0.19 -2.79 12.03
N ARG A 108 -0.67 -1.70 12.62
CA ARG A 108 -0.48 -1.40 14.04
C ARG A 108 -1.19 -2.42 14.95
N GLU A 109 -2.40 -2.85 14.59
CA GLU A 109 -3.13 -3.92 15.29
C GLU A 109 -2.39 -5.26 15.23
N ALA A 110 -1.69 -5.54 14.14
CA ALA A 110 -0.82 -6.72 14.00
C ALA A 110 0.53 -6.58 14.73
N GLY A 111 0.74 -5.51 15.49
CA GLY A 111 2.00 -5.25 16.21
C GLY A 111 3.14 -4.73 15.33
N ILE A 112 2.86 -4.40 14.08
CA ILE A 112 3.84 -3.87 13.12
C ILE A 112 3.96 -2.36 13.34
N LYS A 113 5.19 -1.88 13.51
CA LYS A 113 5.43 -0.45 13.65
C LYS A 113 5.30 0.25 12.29
N CYS A 114 4.32 1.12 12.17
CA CYS A 114 4.07 1.91 10.97
C CYS A 114 4.18 3.41 11.30
N ASP A 115 5.23 4.04 10.80
CA ASP A 115 5.44 5.49 10.83
C ASP A 115 5.19 6.04 9.42
N ASP A 116 4.02 6.58 9.20
CA ASP A 116 3.55 7.12 7.93
C ASP A 116 3.75 8.64 7.80
N VAL A 117 4.41 9.27 8.79
CA VAL A 117 4.74 10.68 8.73
C VAL A 117 5.94 10.91 7.80
N PRO A 118 5.80 11.69 6.70
CA PRO A 118 6.89 11.96 5.79
C PRO A 118 8.07 12.65 6.48
N LYS A 119 9.29 12.27 6.10
CA LYS A 119 10.53 12.80 6.69
C LYS A 119 10.63 14.33 6.64
N ILE A 120 10.03 14.96 5.62
CA ILE A 120 9.98 16.43 5.49
C ILE A 120 9.26 17.14 6.65
N HIS A 121 8.39 16.39 7.36
CA HIS A 121 7.66 16.89 8.54
C HIS A 121 8.33 16.51 9.86
N CYS A 122 9.41 15.73 9.80
CA CYS A 122 10.16 15.34 11.00
C CYS A 122 11.20 16.41 11.35
N LYS A 123 11.26 16.81 12.62
CA LYS A 123 12.23 17.79 13.12
C LYS A 123 13.67 17.29 13.00
N ASN A 124 13.87 15.99 13.30
CA ASN A 124 15.16 15.30 13.17
C ASN A 124 14.91 13.98 12.45
N PRO A 125 14.89 13.96 11.11
CA PRO A 125 14.56 12.76 10.35
C PRO A 125 15.64 11.67 10.53
N SER A 126 15.19 10.45 10.75
CA SER A 126 16.04 9.25 10.85
C SER A 126 15.61 8.18 9.83
N ILE A 127 16.31 7.06 9.82
CA ILE A 127 15.93 5.90 9.00
C ILE A 127 14.63 5.25 9.48
N GLU A 128 14.24 5.50 10.74
CA GLU A 128 13.02 4.93 11.33
C GLU A 128 11.76 5.69 10.92
N ASN A 129 11.93 6.96 10.56
CA ASN A 129 10.81 7.76 10.11
C ASN A 129 10.39 7.39 8.70
N HIS A 130 9.10 7.50 8.44
CA HIS A 130 8.47 7.18 7.16
C HIS A 130 8.83 5.76 6.72
N SER A 131 8.52 4.79 7.58
CA SER A 131 8.85 3.38 7.37
C SER A 131 7.88 2.43 8.06
N ILE A 132 7.85 1.19 7.59
CA ILE A 132 7.20 0.06 8.23
C ILE A 132 8.30 -0.84 8.79
N SER A 133 8.24 -1.18 10.07
CA SER A 133 9.22 -2.05 10.73
C SER A 133 8.54 -3.24 11.38
N PHE A 134 9.05 -4.42 11.11
CA PHE A 134 8.56 -5.68 11.63
C PHE A 134 9.39 -6.06 12.87
N PRO A 135 8.81 -6.06 14.07
CA PRO A 135 9.57 -6.24 15.31
C PRO A 135 10.20 -7.63 15.43
N ASP A 136 9.58 -8.66 14.85
CA ASP A 136 10.05 -10.04 14.88
C ASP A 136 11.08 -10.37 13.80
N SER A 137 11.42 -9.40 12.98
CA SER A 137 12.42 -9.52 11.93
C SER A 137 13.22 -8.22 11.81
N GLU A 138 14.39 -8.28 11.21
CA GLU A 138 15.18 -7.07 10.93
C GLU A 138 14.64 -6.29 9.72
N LEU A 139 13.46 -6.67 9.21
CA LEU A 139 12.88 -6.03 8.03
C LEU A 139 12.37 -4.64 8.37
N ARG A 140 12.90 -3.66 7.66
CA ARG A 140 12.37 -2.31 7.58
C ARG A 140 12.12 -1.93 6.13
N ILE A 141 10.92 -1.46 5.84
CA ILE A 141 10.49 -0.98 4.54
C ILE A 141 10.44 0.54 4.59
N PRO A 142 11.36 1.26 3.93
CA PRO A 142 11.22 2.71 3.79
C PRO A 142 10.04 3.02 2.87
N LEU A 143 9.27 4.01 3.27
CA LEU A 143 8.15 4.50 2.47
C LEU A 143 8.61 5.59 1.51
N MET A 144 7.99 5.61 0.35
CA MET A 144 8.09 6.66 -0.66
C MET A 144 6.84 7.53 -0.61
N LEU A 145 6.92 8.73 -1.13
CA LEU A 145 5.82 9.68 -1.19
C LEU A 145 5.48 10.01 -2.64
N ASN A 146 4.21 9.91 -2.99
CA ASN A 146 3.68 10.40 -4.25
C ASN A 146 2.50 11.35 -3.96
N GLY A 147 2.75 12.65 -4.10
CA GLY A 147 1.79 13.65 -3.63
C GLY A 147 1.57 13.54 -2.12
N ILE A 148 0.40 13.08 -1.71
CA ILE A 148 0.03 12.89 -0.31
C ILE A 148 0.02 11.41 0.12
N PHE A 149 0.29 10.49 -0.80
CA PHE A 149 0.23 9.05 -0.53
C PHE A 149 1.61 8.49 -0.19
N SER A 150 1.71 7.83 0.95
CA SER A 150 2.85 7.00 1.30
C SER A 150 2.70 5.62 0.69
N TYR A 151 3.76 5.09 0.07
CA TYR A 151 3.70 3.81 -0.62
C TYR A 151 5.06 3.09 -0.60
N PHE A 152 5.04 1.82 -0.96
CA PHE A 152 6.23 1.02 -1.25
C PHE A 152 5.95 0.07 -2.42
N HIS A 153 6.99 -0.32 -3.15
CA HIS A 153 6.82 -1.23 -4.28
C HIS A 153 6.57 -2.65 -3.80
N THR A 154 5.57 -3.28 -4.40
CA THR A 154 5.25 -4.69 -4.23
C THR A 154 4.93 -5.28 -5.59
N ARG A 155 5.05 -6.58 -5.72
CA ARG A 155 4.70 -7.31 -6.92
C ARG A 155 3.98 -8.62 -6.57
N LYS A 156 3.41 -9.25 -7.58
CA LYS A 156 2.90 -10.60 -7.45
C LYS A 156 4.08 -11.57 -7.25
N PRO A 157 4.08 -12.42 -6.20
CA PRO A 157 5.07 -13.46 -6.04
C PRO A 157 4.90 -14.56 -7.09
N THR A 158 5.99 -15.22 -7.43
CA THR A 158 5.98 -16.43 -8.27
C THR A 158 5.53 -17.65 -7.46
N ASN A 159 5.12 -18.71 -8.15
CA ASN A 159 4.78 -19.97 -7.50
C ASN A 159 5.97 -20.56 -6.73
N GLU A 160 7.19 -20.43 -7.28
CA GLU A 160 8.42 -20.92 -6.65
C GLU A 160 8.70 -20.17 -5.34
N GLU A 161 8.54 -18.86 -5.33
CA GLU A 161 8.68 -18.05 -4.11
C GLU A 161 7.68 -18.44 -3.02
N ILE A 162 6.42 -18.68 -3.39
CA ILE A 162 5.40 -19.14 -2.44
C ILE A 162 5.74 -20.53 -1.87
N MET A 163 6.24 -21.44 -2.71
CA MET A 163 6.57 -22.81 -2.29
C MET A 163 7.86 -22.91 -1.48
N SER A 164 8.81 -21.99 -1.70
CA SER A 164 10.10 -21.96 -1.01
C SER A 164 10.13 -21.08 0.24
N CYS A 165 9.02 -20.40 0.54
CA CYS A 165 8.94 -19.50 1.68
C CYS A 165 9.08 -20.29 2.99
N ASP A 166 10.08 -19.96 3.80
CA ASP A 166 10.18 -20.46 5.17
C ASP A 166 9.02 -19.86 5.99
N LYS A 167 8.29 -20.73 6.69
CA LYS A 167 7.11 -20.35 7.48
C LYS A 167 7.49 -19.78 8.83
#